data_83a703c7e16ef018d3ab21e5e354c98c
#
_entry.id   83a703c7e16ef018d3ab21e5e354c98c
#
_cell.length_a   1.000
_cell.length_b   1.000
_cell.length_c   1.000
_cell.angle_alpha   90.00
_cell.angle_beta   90.00
_cell.angle_gamma   90.00
#
_symmetry.space_group_name_H-M   'P 1'
#
loop_
_entity.id
_entity.type
_entity.pdbx_description
1 polymer ?
#
loop_
_entity_poly.entity_id
_entity_poly.type
_entity_poly.pdbx_seq_one_letter_code
_entity_poly.pdbx_strand_id
1 'polypeptide(L)'
;MKKTGGSIILSSGKGTQSSSGAVIIATINGGAVGTSGCLAFSTGTTKSGNSGAILIGSGTATAGRGGDVHVAVGSGTSGTGGKLQLQAGCSTVATGGLINMYSGENLSLIHI
;
A
#
# COMPACT_ATOMS: atom_id res chain seq x y z
N MET A 1 2.07 -34.84 -4.06
CA MET A 1 2.70 -33.84 -3.17
C MET A 1 2.19 -32.45 -3.55
N LYS A 2 1.56 -31.73 -2.64
CA LYS A 2 1.15 -30.33 -2.89
C LYS A 2 2.38 -29.44 -2.76
N LYS A 3 2.71 -28.66 -3.78
CA LYS A 3 3.88 -27.79 -3.78
C LYS A 3 3.43 -26.33 -3.65
N THR A 4 4.06 -25.60 -2.76
CA THR A 4 3.92 -24.15 -2.66
C THR A 4 4.73 -23.47 -3.76
N GLY A 5 4.21 -22.39 -4.33
CA GLY A 5 4.93 -21.58 -5.32
C GLY A 5 6.14 -20.86 -4.69
N GLY A 6 7.05 -20.42 -5.54
CA GLY A 6 8.23 -19.65 -5.13
C GLY A 6 7.89 -18.22 -4.69
N SER A 7 8.83 -17.61 -3.96
CA SER A 7 8.75 -16.21 -3.53
C SER A 7 9.55 -15.30 -4.48
N ILE A 8 9.07 -14.06 -4.64
CA ILE A 8 9.84 -12.96 -5.24
C ILE A 8 10.16 -11.98 -4.11
N ILE A 9 11.46 -11.64 -3.94
CA ILE A 9 11.94 -10.69 -2.95
C ILE A 9 12.67 -9.58 -3.68
N LEU A 10 12.22 -8.33 -3.48
CA LEU A 10 12.87 -7.13 -4.01
C LEU A 10 13.31 -6.26 -2.83
N SER A 11 14.61 -6.03 -2.69
CA SER A 11 15.18 -5.22 -1.61
C SER A 11 16.24 -4.28 -2.13
N SER A 12 16.34 -3.10 -1.54
CA SER A 12 17.45 -2.18 -1.79
C SER A 12 18.70 -2.59 -1.02
N GLY A 13 19.82 -1.99 -1.37
CA GLY A 13 21.10 -2.23 -0.69
C GLY A 13 21.10 -1.72 0.75
N LYS A 14 21.78 -2.45 1.63
CA LYS A 14 21.99 -2.08 3.03
C LYS A 14 23.13 -1.06 3.15
N GLY A 15 22.92 0.01 3.89
CA GLY A 15 23.99 0.87 4.38
C GLY A 15 24.60 0.29 5.66
N THR A 16 25.91 0.25 5.77
CA THR A 16 26.60 -0.24 6.98
C THR A 16 26.90 0.86 8.00
N GLN A 17 27.14 2.08 7.51
CA GLN A 17 27.41 3.27 8.35
C GLN A 17 26.61 4.50 7.88
N SER A 18 25.69 4.31 6.95
CA SER A 18 24.87 5.35 6.34
C SER A 18 23.48 4.80 5.99
N SER A 19 22.68 5.61 5.29
CA SER A 19 21.35 5.21 4.87
C SER A 19 21.34 4.04 3.90
N SER A 20 20.28 3.24 3.91
CA SER A 20 19.99 2.25 2.88
C SER A 20 19.51 2.92 1.60
N GLY A 21 19.54 2.18 0.49
CA GLY A 21 18.98 2.65 -0.79
C GLY A 21 17.45 2.69 -0.80
N ALA A 22 16.91 3.40 -1.79
CA ALA A 22 15.47 3.42 -2.05
C ALA A 22 15.04 2.27 -3.00
N VAL A 23 13.78 1.87 -2.91
CA VAL A 23 13.08 1.10 -3.94
C VAL A 23 11.99 1.98 -4.52
N ILE A 24 12.01 2.21 -5.84
CA ILE A 24 11.04 3.04 -6.55
C ILE A 24 10.36 2.18 -7.61
N ILE A 25 9.03 2.10 -7.55
CA ILE A 25 8.21 1.44 -8.55
C ILE A 25 7.22 2.47 -9.07
N ALA A 26 7.32 2.82 -10.34
CA ALA A 26 6.50 3.87 -10.94
C ALA A 26 6.19 3.57 -12.40
N THR A 27 5.03 4.01 -12.87
CA THR A 27 4.76 4.10 -14.30
C THR A 27 5.32 5.41 -14.85
N ILE A 28 5.77 5.38 -16.08
CA ILE A 28 6.34 6.56 -16.76
C ILE A 28 5.21 7.50 -17.23
N ASN A 29 5.54 8.76 -17.42
CA ASN A 29 4.60 9.76 -17.90
C ASN A 29 3.98 9.38 -19.24
N GLY A 30 2.71 9.68 -19.42
CA GLY A 30 2.08 9.58 -20.72
C GLY A 30 2.66 10.58 -21.72
N GLY A 31 2.50 10.28 -23.01
CA GLY A 31 2.86 11.21 -24.09
C GLY A 31 1.92 12.41 -24.14
N ALA A 32 2.14 13.31 -25.12
CA ALA A 32 1.43 14.58 -25.25
C ALA A 32 -0.11 14.46 -25.33
N VAL A 33 -0.63 13.35 -25.81
CA VAL A 33 -2.08 13.07 -25.96
C VAL A 33 -2.51 11.74 -25.35
N GLY A 34 -1.65 11.12 -24.54
CA GLY A 34 -1.94 9.82 -23.93
C GLY A 34 -2.18 9.93 -22.43
N THR A 35 -2.51 8.80 -21.83
CA THR A 35 -2.60 8.63 -20.38
C THR A 35 -1.37 7.88 -19.87
N SER A 36 -1.01 8.08 -18.60
CA SER A 36 -0.02 7.23 -17.94
C SER A 36 -0.61 5.83 -17.66
N GLY A 37 0.27 4.85 -17.52
CA GLY A 37 -0.13 3.50 -17.15
C GLY A 37 -0.66 3.40 -15.71
N CYS A 38 -1.39 2.34 -15.41
CA CYS A 38 -1.78 2.03 -14.03
C CYS A 38 -0.66 1.27 -13.30
N LEU A 39 -0.61 1.42 -11.99
CA LEU A 39 0.19 0.57 -11.09
C LEU A 39 -0.79 -0.24 -10.23
N ALA A 40 -0.70 -1.56 -10.28
CA ALA A 40 -1.60 -2.45 -9.56
C ALA A 40 -0.85 -3.39 -8.62
N PHE A 41 -1.24 -3.42 -7.36
CA PHE A 41 -0.80 -4.41 -6.39
C PHE A 41 -2.00 -5.21 -5.91
N SER A 42 -1.99 -6.51 -6.16
CA SER A 42 -3.08 -7.40 -5.74
C SER A 42 -2.54 -8.78 -5.38
N THR A 43 -3.20 -9.45 -4.47
CA THR A 43 -2.99 -10.87 -4.22
C THR A 43 -3.90 -11.70 -5.12
N GLY A 44 -3.49 -12.94 -5.37
CA GLY A 44 -4.27 -13.86 -6.19
C GLY A 44 -5.58 -14.31 -5.52
N THR A 45 -6.48 -14.82 -6.33
CA THR A 45 -7.73 -15.44 -5.88
C THR A 45 -7.53 -16.91 -5.55
N THR A 46 -8.34 -17.44 -4.65
CA THR A 46 -8.38 -18.87 -4.32
C THR A 46 -9.78 -19.43 -4.50
N LYS A 47 -9.87 -20.70 -4.86
CA LYS A 47 -11.17 -21.42 -4.93
C LYS A 47 -11.58 -21.97 -3.58
N SER A 48 -10.61 -22.36 -2.77
CA SER A 48 -10.82 -23.00 -1.47
C SER A 48 -9.67 -22.59 -0.55
N GLY A 49 -9.96 -21.87 0.47
CA GLY A 49 -8.99 -21.27 1.39
C GLY A 49 -8.99 -19.74 1.32
N ASN A 50 -8.12 -19.10 2.07
CA ASN A 50 -8.03 -17.66 2.17
C ASN A 50 -7.09 -17.08 1.10
N SER A 51 -7.40 -15.90 0.58
CA SER A 51 -6.46 -15.11 -0.23
C SER A 51 -5.35 -14.52 0.65
N GLY A 52 -4.24 -14.14 0.04
CA GLY A 52 -3.13 -13.48 0.72
C GLY A 52 -3.48 -12.07 1.19
N ALA A 53 -2.71 -11.54 2.12
CA ALA A 53 -2.81 -10.16 2.59
C ALA A 53 -1.90 -9.23 1.78
N ILE A 54 -2.25 -7.94 1.73
CA ILE A 54 -1.37 -6.84 1.31
C ILE A 54 -0.98 -6.06 2.56
N LEU A 55 0.32 -5.92 2.82
CA LEU A 55 0.86 -5.24 3.99
C LEU A 55 1.71 -4.04 3.54
N ILE A 56 1.31 -2.84 3.93
CA ILE A 56 2.02 -1.60 3.63
C ILE A 56 2.29 -0.87 4.94
N GLY A 57 3.55 -0.61 5.25
CA GLY A 57 3.92 0.08 6.48
C GLY A 57 5.33 0.66 6.41
N SER A 58 5.59 1.66 7.22
CA SER A 58 6.93 2.15 7.49
C SER A 58 7.57 1.35 8.62
N GLY A 59 8.90 1.33 8.66
CA GLY A 59 9.66 0.68 9.72
C GLY A 59 9.61 1.45 11.05
N THR A 60 9.97 0.78 12.12
CA THR A 60 10.12 1.39 13.45
C THR A 60 11.48 2.06 13.59
N ALA A 61 11.55 3.10 14.39
CA ALA A 61 12.80 3.75 14.78
C ALA A 61 12.93 3.74 16.31
N THR A 62 14.12 3.38 16.81
CA THR A 62 14.37 3.35 18.26
C THR A 62 14.88 4.66 18.83
N ALA A 63 15.60 5.45 18.03
CA ALA A 63 16.21 6.73 18.45
C ALA A 63 15.87 7.88 17.48
N GLY A 64 14.77 7.77 16.76
CA GLY A 64 14.33 8.76 15.80
C GLY A 64 12.83 8.63 15.56
N ARG A 65 12.32 9.30 14.55
CA ARG A 65 10.93 9.22 14.14
C ARG A 65 10.71 8.04 13.19
N GLY A 66 9.57 7.36 13.30
CA GLY A 66 9.08 6.47 12.26
C GLY A 66 8.83 7.24 10.96
N GLY A 67 8.94 6.56 9.83
CA GLY A 67 8.61 7.14 8.53
C GLY A 67 7.10 7.32 8.34
N ASP A 68 6.71 8.26 7.49
CA ASP A 68 5.31 8.49 7.16
C ASP A 68 4.84 7.50 6.07
N VAL A 69 3.57 7.14 6.11
CA VAL A 69 2.86 6.50 4.99
C VAL A 69 1.91 7.53 4.38
N HIS A 70 2.13 7.91 3.13
CA HIS A 70 1.36 8.93 2.43
C HIS A 70 0.59 8.30 1.26
N VAL A 71 -0.72 8.42 1.28
CA VAL A 71 -1.61 7.98 0.20
C VAL A 71 -2.41 9.19 -0.29
N ALA A 72 -2.21 9.61 -1.53
CA ALA A 72 -2.87 10.77 -2.09
C ALA A 72 -3.31 10.53 -3.55
N VAL A 73 -4.37 11.18 -3.93
CA VAL A 73 -4.82 11.22 -5.32
C VAL A 73 -4.33 12.53 -5.94
N GLY A 74 -3.74 12.43 -7.14
CA GLY A 74 -3.26 13.59 -7.89
C GLY A 74 -4.41 14.51 -8.29
N SER A 75 -4.12 15.80 -8.35
CA SER A 75 -5.08 16.82 -8.83
C SER A 75 -5.09 16.92 -10.36
N GLY A 76 -6.25 17.28 -10.89
CA GLY A 76 -6.43 17.62 -12.29
C GLY A 76 -6.95 19.04 -12.44
N THR A 77 -6.75 19.62 -13.60
CA THR A 77 -7.22 21.00 -13.92
C THR A 77 -8.51 21.00 -14.75
N SER A 78 -8.96 19.84 -15.22
CA SER A 78 -10.16 19.69 -16.05
C SER A 78 -10.95 18.45 -15.60
N GLY A 79 -12.24 18.62 -15.48
CA GLY A 79 -13.15 17.55 -15.01
C GLY A 79 -13.20 17.42 -13.48
N THR A 80 -13.81 16.35 -13.02
CA THR A 80 -13.88 16.04 -11.59
C THR A 80 -12.57 15.45 -11.10
N GLY A 81 -12.20 15.71 -9.85
CA GLY A 81 -11.03 15.12 -9.21
C GLY A 81 -11.12 13.59 -9.12
N GLY A 82 -9.97 12.94 -9.04
CA GLY A 82 -9.90 11.51 -8.74
C GLY A 82 -10.41 11.21 -7.33
N LYS A 83 -10.85 9.98 -7.09
CA LYS A 83 -11.37 9.59 -5.78
C LYS A 83 -10.43 8.60 -5.09
N LEU A 84 -10.29 8.72 -3.77
CA LEU A 84 -9.70 7.72 -2.91
C LEU A 84 -10.84 6.86 -2.32
N GLN A 85 -10.79 5.56 -2.55
CA GLN A 85 -11.81 4.63 -2.05
C GLN A 85 -11.16 3.55 -1.20
N LEU A 86 -11.60 3.43 0.05
CA LEU A 86 -11.27 2.35 0.96
C LEU A 86 -12.54 1.57 1.26
N GLN A 87 -12.50 0.26 1.06
CA GLN A 87 -13.66 -0.61 1.25
C GLN A 87 -13.22 -1.92 1.88
N ALA A 88 -13.88 -2.30 2.96
CA ALA A 88 -13.73 -3.62 3.52
C ALA A 88 -14.48 -4.67 2.69
N GLY A 89 -14.02 -5.90 2.74
CA GLY A 89 -14.67 -7.01 2.03
C GLY A 89 -16.03 -7.35 2.61
N CYS A 90 -16.96 -7.75 1.77
CA CYS A 90 -18.26 -8.29 2.21
C CYS A 90 -18.19 -9.81 2.35
N SER A 91 -19.08 -10.37 3.17
CA SER A 91 -19.30 -11.80 3.30
C SER A 91 -20.77 -12.13 3.03
N THR A 92 -21.02 -13.25 2.40
CA THR A 92 -22.37 -13.76 2.17
C THR A 92 -22.88 -14.70 3.25
N VAL A 93 -21.98 -15.16 4.12
CA VAL A 93 -22.29 -16.17 5.16
C VAL A 93 -21.92 -15.73 6.58
N ALA A 94 -21.18 -14.65 6.74
CA ALA A 94 -20.71 -14.14 8.03
C ALA A 94 -20.68 -12.62 8.01
N THR A 95 -20.19 -11.99 9.08
CA THR A 95 -20.00 -10.53 9.14
C THR A 95 -18.97 -10.07 8.10
N GLY A 96 -19.19 -8.92 7.48
CA GLY A 96 -18.24 -8.29 6.58
C GLY A 96 -16.97 -7.83 7.31
N GLY A 97 -15.98 -7.48 6.53
CA GLY A 97 -14.72 -6.92 7.03
C GLY A 97 -14.92 -5.54 7.66
N LEU A 98 -13.92 -5.10 8.39
CA LEU A 98 -13.94 -3.89 9.19
C LEU A 98 -12.85 -2.93 8.71
N ILE A 99 -13.12 -1.63 8.69
CA ILE A 99 -12.12 -0.58 8.50
C ILE A 99 -11.85 0.05 9.86
N ASN A 100 -10.62 -0.09 10.36
CA ASN A 100 -10.17 0.54 11.60
C ASN A 100 -9.13 1.62 11.28
N MET A 101 -9.30 2.78 11.90
CA MET A 101 -8.33 3.87 11.86
C MET A 101 -8.03 4.31 13.28
N TYR A 102 -6.77 4.30 13.68
CA TYR A 102 -6.32 4.68 15.01
C TYR A 102 -5.29 5.79 14.93
N SER A 103 -5.34 6.73 15.88
CA SER A 103 -4.22 7.62 16.12
C SER A 103 -3.15 6.90 16.92
N GLY A 104 -1.91 7.39 16.84
CA GLY A 104 -0.84 6.93 17.74
C GLY A 104 -1.16 7.24 19.21
N GLU A 105 -0.75 6.35 20.10
CA GLU A 105 -0.85 6.59 21.53
C GLU A 105 0.10 7.71 21.94
N ASN A 106 -0.26 8.43 23.01
CA ASN A 106 0.57 9.40 23.71
C ASN A 106 0.60 10.86 23.22
N LEU A 107 -0.25 11.32 22.34
CA LEU A 107 -0.60 12.75 22.29
C LEU A 107 -1.86 13.04 21.47
N SER A 108 -2.92 13.40 22.18
CA SER A 108 -3.95 14.40 21.84
C SER A 108 -4.18 14.69 20.35
N LEU A 109 -5.32 14.42 19.86
CA LEU A 109 -5.96 14.88 18.62
C LEU A 109 -5.89 13.88 17.46
N ILE A 110 -6.97 13.14 17.36
CA ILE A 110 -7.37 12.47 16.11
C ILE A 110 -7.84 13.55 15.15
N HIS A 111 -7.10 13.74 14.06
CA HIS A 111 -7.58 14.47 12.89
C HIS A 111 -7.92 13.45 11.79
N ILE A 112 -9.19 13.22 11.61
CA ILE A 112 -9.70 12.43 10.49
C ILE A 112 -10.45 13.36 9.54
#